data_addf06ba93dca39e6ad449e79bd1c5f6
#
_entry.id   addf06ba93dca39e6ad449e79bd1c5f6
#
_cell.length_a   1.000
_cell.length_b   1.000
_cell.length_c   1.000
_cell.angle_alpha   90.00
_cell.angle_beta   90.00
_cell.angle_gamma   90.00
#
_symmetry.space_group_name_H-M   'P 1'
#
loop_
_entity.id
_entity.type
_entity.pdbx_description
1 polymer ?
#
loop_
_entity_poly.entity_id
_entity_poly.type
_entity_poly.pdbx_seq_one_letter_code
_entity_poly.pdbx_strand_id
1 'polypeptide(L)'
;MENGEEIELSDSVRMSIEQGIIASNNQLEYGDSVKELASGYYHVLKIPRGGEYRLKLSDGTIVYLNSDSELRYPVNFSATSREVELRGEAFFEVVTDPQRPFVVNAEQVRVRVLGTSFNVNTYDKNYIETVLVKGRVGLQMEGNTQEWQIKPNELARYDRKNKTMEVKEVDILPYVTWKEGHFLFKNQSLEKIMDIMA
;
A
#
# COMPACT_ATOMS: atom_id res chain seq x y z
N MET A 1 -15.10 20.30 -2.62
CA MET A 1 -15.31 20.37 -1.16
C MET A 1 -15.36 18.94 -0.71
N GLU A 2 -14.31 18.47 -0.06
CA GLU A 2 -14.29 17.17 0.60
C GLU A 2 -15.27 17.25 1.77
N ASN A 3 -16.39 16.56 1.70
CA ASN A 3 -17.18 16.28 2.88
C ASN A 3 -16.37 15.28 3.68
N GLY A 4 -15.58 15.78 4.64
CA GLY A 4 -14.78 14.97 5.54
C GLY A 4 -15.68 14.30 6.59
N GLU A 5 -16.55 13.39 6.16
CA GLU A 5 -17.28 12.52 7.06
C GLU A 5 -16.31 11.43 7.53
N GLU A 6 -16.01 11.44 8.83
CA GLU A 6 -15.14 10.46 9.46
C GLU A 6 -16.01 9.32 9.97
N ILE A 7 -15.73 8.10 9.50
CA ILE A 7 -16.47 6.90 9.89
C ILE A 7 -15.51 5.98 10.61
N GLU A 8 -15.81 5.67 11.87
CA GLU A 8 -15.04 4.72 12.66
C GLU A 8 -15.46 3.29 12.30
N LEU A 9 -14.52 2.48 11.79
CA LEU A 9 -14.76 1.09 11.44
C LEU A 9 -14.50 0.22 12.65
N SER A 10 -15.53 -0.45 13.19
CA SER A 10 -15.36 -1.37 14.30
C SER A 10 -15.19 -2.82 13.83
N ASP A 11 -14.33 -3.57 14.52
CA ASP A 11 -13.87 -4.94 14.14
C ASP A 11 -14.98 -6.01 14.10
N SER A 12 -16.16 -5.74 14.63
CA SER A 12 -17.15 -6.78 14.90
C SER A 12 -18.51 -6.60 14.20
N VAL A 13 -18.72 -5.55 13.42
CA VAL A 13 -20.03 -5.27 12.82
C VAL A 13 -19.91 -5.08 11.31
N ARG A 14 -20.72 -5.85 10.56
CA ARG A 14 -20.91 -5.58 9.14
C ARG A 14 -21.69 -4.27 9.01
N MET A 15 -21.00 -3.20 8.65
CA MET A 15 -21.62 -1.89 8.38
C MET A 15 -21.73 -1.67 6.88
N SER A 16 -22.91 -1.25 6.42
CA SER A 16 -23.02 -0.61 5.11
C SER A 16 -22.81 0.89 5.32
N ILE A 17 -21.66 1.40 4.91
CA ILE A 17 -21.21 2.78 5.17
C ILE A 17 -21.86 3.74 4.19
N GLU A 18 -21.97 3.35 2.94
CA GLU A 18 -22.69 4.03 1.86
C GLU A 18 -23.27 2.99 0.91
N GLN A 19 -24.05 3.41 -0.09
CA GLN A 19 -24.59 2.47 -1.06
C GLN A 19 -23.44 1.66 -1.73
N GLY A 20 -23.27 0.40 -1.30
CA GLY A 20 -22.30 -0.52 -1.89
C GLY A 20 -20.92 -0.60 -1.23
N ILE A 21 -20.70 0.06 -0.08
CA ILE A 21 -19.47 -0.12 0.72
C ILE A 21 -19.78 -1.01 1.91
N ILE A 22 -19.07 -2.11 2.07
CA ILE A 22 -19.26 -3.06 3.16
C ILE A 22 -17.98 -3.17 3.97
N ALA A 23 -18.05 -2.82 5.25
CA ALA A 23 -16.98 -3.06 6.23
C ALA A 23 -17.36 -4.26 7.09
N SER A 24 -16.47 -5.24 7.21
CA SER A 24 -16.65 -6.40 8.11
C SER A 24 -15.31 -7.07 8.40
N ASN A 25 -15.07 -7.49 9.64
CA ASN A 25 -13.92 -8.28 10.05
C ASN A 25 -12.57 -7.71 9.53
N ASN A 26 -12.27 -6.44 9.81
CA ASN A 26 -11.07 -5.74 9.31
C ASN A 26 -10.93 -5.76 7.77
N GLN A 27 -12.04 -5.83 7.06
CA GLN A 27 -12.08 -5.80 5.59
C GLN A 27 -13.06 -4.74 5.10
N LEU A 28 -12.63 -3.99 4.07
CA LEU A 28 -13.48 -3.06 3.34
C LEU A 28 -13.60 -3.55 1.89
N GLU A 29 -14.83 -3.70 1.44
CA GLU A 29 -15.14 -4.11 0.08
C GLU A 29 -16.09 -3.11 -0.58
N TYR A 30 -15.82 -2.82 -1.85
CA TYR A 30 -16.68 -2.02 -2.71
C TYR A 30 -17.54 -2.94 -3.57
N GLY A 31 -18.85 -2.85 -3.43
CA GLY A 31 -19.81 -3.57 -4.27
C GLY A 31 -19.99 -2.92 -5.65
N ASP A 32 -20.64 -3.63 -6.55
CA ASP A 32 -20.84 -3.18 -7.94
C ASP A 32 -21.64 -1.86 -8.08
N SER A 33 -22.47 -1.53 -7.10
CA SER A 33 -23.26 -0.29 -7.07
C SER A 33 -22.42 0.99 -6.91
N VAL A 34 -21.18 0.88 -6.42
CA VAL A 34 -20.26 2.02 -6.26
C VAL A 34 -19.68 2.49 -7.60
N LYS A 35 -19.77 1.66 -8.63
CA LYS A 35 -19.27 2.00 -9.98
C LYS A 35 -19.98 3.21 -10.61
N GLU A 36 -21.16 3.58 -10.11
CA GLU A 36 -21.93 4.74 -10.61
C GLU A 36 -21.55 6.06 -9.93
N LEU A 37 -20.74 6.03 -8.87
CA LEU A 37 -20.26 7.26 -8.26
C LEU A 37 -19.29 7.98 -9.20
N ALA A 38 -19.49 9.28 -9.36
CA ALA A 38 -18.69 10.10 -10.27
C ALA A 38 -17.19 9.97 -10.00
N SER A 39 -16.37 9.93 -11.05
CA SER A 39 -14.92 10.01 -10.95
C SER A 39 -14.50 11.27 -10.20
N GLY A 40 -13.61 11.16 -9.20
CA GLY A 40 -13.08 12.30 -8.46
C GLY A 40 -13.29 12.26 -6.95
N TYR A 41 -14.05 11.29 -6.43
CA TYR A 41 -14.15 11.07 -4.98
C TYR A 41 -12.97 10.22 -4.49
N TYR A 42 -12.35 10.67 -3.41
CA TYR A 42 -11.26 9.97 -2.73
C TYR A 42 -11.67 9.58 -1.33
N HIS A 43 -11.28 8.39 -0.92
CA HIS A 43 -11.35 7.94 0.47
C HIS A 43 -9.94 7.90 1.06
N VAL A 44 -9.88 8.09 2.37
CA VAL A 44 -8.66 7.92 3.16
C VAL A 44 -8.94 6.87 4.23
N LEU A 45 -8.22 5.76 4.16
CA LEU A 45 -8.25 4.72 5.18
C LEU A 45 -7.04 4.89 6.08
N LYS A 46 -7.29 5.15 7.37
CA LYS A 46 -6.25 5.28 8.42
C LYS A 46 -6.31 4.10 9.35
N ILE A 47 -5.19 3.46 9.53
CA ILE A 47 -5.04 2.32 10.43
C ILE A 47 -4.40 2.82 11.72
N PRO A 48 -5.04 2.64 12.89
CA PRO A 48 -4.43 3.01 14.15
C PRO A 48 -3.26 2.08 14.50
N ARG A 49 -2.48 2.47 15.51
CA ARG A 49 -1.42 1.62 16.06
C ARG A 49 -2.00 0.30 16.55
N GLY A 50 -1.32 -0.79 16.24
CA GLY A 50 -1.72 -2.16 16.57
C GLY A 50 -2.83 -2.72 15.69
N GLY A 51 -3.35 -1.95 14.72
CA GLY A 51 -4.34 -2.41 13.75
C GLY A 51 -3.72 -2.94 12.47
N GLU A 52 -4.42 -3.84 11.82
CA GLU A 52 -4.15 -4.30 10.46
C GLU A 52 -5.47 -4.33 9.69
N TYR A 53 -5.44 -3.97 8.42
CA TYR A 53 -6.67 -3.92 7.63
C TYR A 53 -6.46 -4.43 6.21
N ARG A 54 -7.46 -5.16 5.70
CA ARG A 54 -7.49 -5.64 4.31
C ARG A 54 -8.52 -4.86 3.52
N LEU A 55 -8.08 -4.19 2.47
CA LEU A 55 -8.91 -3.40 1.56
C LEU A 55 -8.96 -4.05 0.18
N LYS A 56 -10.15 -4.18 -0.40
CA LYS A 56 -10.33 -4.54 -1.80
C LYS A 56 -10.77 -3.30 -2.57
N LEU A 57 -9.93 -2.85 -3.49
CA LEU A 57 -10.17 -1.70 -4.35
C LEU A 57 -11.17 -2.03 -5.48
N SER A 58 -11.69 -1.00 -6.14
CA SER A 58 -12.69 -1.13 -7.20
C SER A 58 -12.24 -1.91 -8.44
N ASP A 59 -10.92 -2.01 -8.67
CA ASP A 59 -10.32 -2.82 -9.75
C ASP A 59 -10.10 -4.29 -9.35
N GLY A 60 -10.42 -4.66 -8.09
CA GLY A 60 -10.18 -5.96 -7.51
C GLY A 60 -8.80 -6.13 -6.86
N THR A 61 -7.93 -5.13 -6.92
CA THR A 61 -6.64 -5.12 -6.22
C THR A 61 -6.86 -5.25 -4.71
N ILE A 62 -6.07 -6.11 -4.07
CA ILE A 62 -6.08 -6.28 -2.62
C ILE A 62 -4.91 -5.53 -2.01
N VAL A 63 -5.19 -4.76 -0.97
CA VAL A 63 -4.19 -4.03 -0.19
C VAL A 63 -4.29 -4.47 1.27
N TYR A 64 -3.19 -4.92 1.83
CA TYR A 64 -3.06 -5.14 3.27
C TYR A 64 -2.32 -3.93 3.83
N LEU A 65 -2.92 -3.27 4.80
CA LEU A 65 -2.37 -2.09 5.47
C LEU A 65 -1.91 -2.48 6.87
N ASN A 66 -0.69 -2.15 7.18
CA ASN A 66 -0.10 -2.40 8.50
C ASN A 66 -0.47 -1.28 9.49
N SER A 67 -0.14 -1.47 10.75
CA SER A 67 -0.29 -0.53 11.86
C SER A 67 0.21 0.89 11.49
N ASP A 68 -0.46 1.94 12.00
CA ASP A 68 -0.06 3.35 11.80
C ASP A 68 0.14 3.74 10.33
N SER A 69 -0.71 3.21 9.44
CA SER A 69 -0.65 3.45 7.99
C SER A 69 -1.86 4.22 7.50
N GLU A 70 -1.66 4.97 6.43
CA GLU A 70 -2.70 5.74 5.75
C GLU A 70 -2.64 5.47 4.24
N LEU A 71 -3.78 5.11 3.65
CA LEU A 71 -3.94 4.97 2.21
C LEU A 71 -5.02 5.92 1.72
N ARG A 72 -4.66 6.81 0.79
CA ARG A 72 -5.60 7.63 0.04
C ARG A 72 -5.80 7.05 -1.35
N TYR A 73 -7.03 6.79 -1.75
CA TYR A 73 -7.36 6.14 -3.01
C TYR A 73 -8.68 6.65 -3.58
N PRO A 74 -8.85 6.70 -4.92
CA PRO A 74 -10.12 7.06 -5.52
C PRO A 74 -11.13 5.92 -5.37
N VAL A 75 -12.39 6.24 -5.20
CA VAL A 75 -13.50 5.26 -5.20
C VAL A 75 -13.53 4.50 -6.53
N ASN A 76 -13.36 5.21 -7.63
CA ASN A 76 -13.21 4.64 -8.97
C ASN A 76 -11.93 5.14 -9.62
N PHE A 77 -11.13 4.22 -10.16
CA PHE A 77 -9.93 4.57 -10.91
C PHE A 77 -10.26 5.21 -12.27
N SER A 78 -9.32 6.01 -12.77
CA SER A 78 -9.43 6.61 -14.09
C SER A 78 -9.36 5.56 -15.22
N ALA A 79 -9.70 5.98 -16.43
CA ALA A 79 -9.60 5.14 -17.62
C ALA A 79 -8.14 4.85 -18.04
N THR A 80 -7.17 5.62 -17.54
CA THR A 80 -5.77 5.58 -18.00
C THR A 80 -4.78 5.13 -16.93
N SER A 81 -5.11 5.28 -15.64
CA SER A 81 -4.23 4.91 -14.52
C SER A 81 -5.02 4.55 -13.27
N ARG A 82 -4.38 3.78 -12.38
CA ARG A 82 -4.88 3.40 -11.06
C ARG A 82 -3.87 3.93 -10.03
N GLU A 83 -4.19 5.06 -9.41
CA GLU A 83 -3.25 5.75 -8.53
C GLU A 83 -3.74 5.78 -7.10
N VAL A 84 -2.85 5.51 -6.15
CA VAL A 84 -3.07 5.59 -4.71
C VAL A 84 -1.90 6.31 -4.04
N GLU A 85 -2.12 6.87 -2.86
CA GLU A 85 -1.07 7.49 -2.04
C GLU A 85 -0.93 6.72 -0.74
N LEU A 86 0.30 6.38 -0.36
CA LEU A 86 0.62 5.60 0.84
C LEU A 86 1.53 6.37 1.78
N ARG A 87 1.19 6.32 3.06
CA ARG A 87 2.08 6.58 4.20
C ARG A 87 2.04 5.38 5.13
N GLY A 88 3.17 4.97 5.68
CA GLY A 88 3.26 3.76 6.49
C GLY A 88 3.66 2.53 5.66
N GLU A 89 3.07 1.38 5.92
CA GLU A 89 3.39 0.12 5.25
C GLU A 89 2.15 -0.55 4.68
N ALA A 90 2.28 -0.99 3.42
CA ALA A 90 1.25 -1.78 2.78
C ALA A 90 1.82 -2.85 1.85
N PHE A 91 1.15 -3.99 1.81
CA PHE A 91 1.37 -5.04 0.84
C PHE A 91 0.26 -5.02 -0.20
N PHE A 92 0.64 -5.03 -1.47
CA PHE A 92 -0.27 -4.93 -2.61
C PHE A 92 -0.29 -6.23 -3.40
N GLU A 93 -1.48 -6.74 -3.71
CA GLU A 93 -1.73 -7.80 -4.69
C GLU A 93 -2.51 -7.18 -5.86
N VAL A 94 -1.78 -6.63 -6.82
CA VAL A 94 -2.36 -5.84 -7.89
C VAL A 94 -2.90 -6.72 -9.01
N VAL A 95 -4.16 -6.49 -9.38
CA VAL A 95 -4.79 -7.13 -10.54
C VAL A 95 -4.07 -6.72 -11.83
N THR A 96 -3.78 -7.70 -12.68
CA THR A 96 -3.07 -7.47 -13.96
C THR A 96 -3.94 -6.67 -14.92
N ASP A 97 -3.45 -5.49 -15.29
CA ASP A 97 -4.05 -4.64 -16.33
C ASP A 97 -2.92 -3.85 -17.03
N PRO A 98 -2.44 -4.35 -18.20
CA PRO A 98 -1.35 -3.72 -18.93
C PRO A 98 -1.70 -2.34 -19.54
N GLN A 99 -2.99 -2.05 -19.70
CA GLN A 99 -3.43 -0.78 -20.29
C GLN A 99 -3.55 0.34 -19.26
N ARG A 100 -3.77 -0.01 -17.98
CA ARG A 100 -3.89 0.93 -16.87
C ARG A 100 -2.90 0.60 -15.78
N PRO A 101 -1.71 1.20 -15.79
CA PRO A 101 -0.72 1.00 -14.73
C PRO A 101 -1.31 1.30 -13.34
N PHE A 102 -0.90 0.51 -12.35
CA PHE A 102 -1.16 0.80 -10.96
C PHE A 102 0.06 1.55 -10.38
N VAL A 103 -0.19 2.66 -9.71
CA VAL A 103 0.84 3.54 -9.19
C VAL A 103 0.61 3.78 -7.71
N VAL A 104 1.63 3.50 -6.90
CA VAL A 104 1.67 3.87 -5.50
C VAL A 104 2.59 5.08 -5.36
N ASN A 105 2.02 6.22 -4.96
CA ASN A 105 2.77 7.40 -4.60
C ASN A 105 3.13 7.28 -3.10
N ALA A 106 4.38 6.87 -2.84
CA ALA A 106 4.94 6.69 -1.50
C ALA A 106 5.93 7.84 -1.22
N GLU A 107 5.38 8.98 -0.86
CA GLU A 107 6.12 10.23 -0.59
C GLU A 107 7.02 10.64 -1.78
N GLN A 108 8.35 10.47 -1.66
CA GLN A 108 9.31 10.83 -2.71
C GLN A 108 9.55 9.72 -3.75
N VAL A 109 8.90 8.58 -3.61
CA VAL A 109 9.04 7.44 -4.52
C VAL A 109 7.71 7.10 -5.16
N ARG A 110 7.73 6.98 -6.48
CA ARG A 110 6.60 6.52 -7.27
C ARG A 110 6.85 5.08 -7.72
N VAL A 111 6.01 4.16 -7.28
CA VAL A 111 6.09 2.73 -7.58
C VAL A 111 5.05 2.39 -8.63
N ARG A 112 5.47 1.93 -9.81
CA ARG A 112 4.62 1.62 -10.96
C ARG A 112 4.63 0.15 -11.28
N VAL A 113 3.45 -0.46 -11.43
CA VAL A 113 3.28 -1.88 -11.74
C VAL A 113 2.13 -2.11 -12.74
N LEU A 114 2.09 -3.29 -13.35
CA LEU A 114 1.01 -3.72 -14.26
C LEU A 114 0.20 -4.91 -13.74
N GLY A 115 0.68 -5.59 -12.70
CA GLY A 115 0.08 -6.79 -12.09
C GLY A 115 1.13 -7.53 -11.28
N THR A 116 1.23 -7.22 -10.01
CA THR A 116 2.44 -7.47 -9.21
C THR A 116 2.05 -7.64 -7.75
N SER A 117 2.79 -8.49 -7.03
CA SER A 117 2.70 -8.59 -5.56
C SER A 117 3.98 -7.99 -4.95
N PHE A 118 3.84 -6.95 -4.13
CA PHE A 118 4.97 -6.20 -3.58
C PHE A 118 4.60 -5.52 -2.26
N ASN A 119 5.61 -5.23 -1.46
CA ASN A 119 5.50 -4.46 -0.21
C ASN A 119 6.13 -3.08 -0.38
N VAL A 120 5.52 -2.06 0.21
CA VAL A 120 6.08 -0.71 0.31
C VAL A 120 6.06 -0.29 1.77
N ASN A 121 7.19 0.22 2.27
CA ASN A 121 7.35 0.67 3.66
C ASN A 121 7.99 2.06 3.69
N THR A 122 7.32 3.02 4.36
CA THR A 122 7.75 4.42 4.50
C THR A 122 7.97 4.83 5.96
N TYR A 123 7.91 3.90 6.94
CA TYR A 123 8.05 4.23 8.37
C TYR A 123 9.43 4.80 8.72
N ASP A 124 10.48 4.30 8.07
CA ASP A 124 11.82 4.77 8.38
C ASP A 124 12.02 6.23 7.94
N LYS A 125 12.49 7.08 8.84
CA LYS A 125 12.71 8.52 8.57
C LYS A 125 13.80 8.78 7.54
N ASN A 126 14.70 7.80 7.32
CA ASN A 126 15.83 7.92 6.40
C ASN A 126 15.58 7.19 5.07
N TYR A 127 14.69 6.18 5.06
CA TYR A 127 14.54 5.30 3.90
C TYR A 127 13.08 5.07 3.53
N ILE A 128 12.85 4.83 2.24
CA ILE A 128 11.63 4.21 1.72
C ILE A 128 12.04 2.88 1.09
N GLU A 129 11.36 1.81 1.44
CA GLU A 129 11.69 0.47 0.96
C GLU A 129 10.55 -0.11 0.13
N THR A 130 10.91 -0.76 -0.98
CA THR A 130 9.97 -1.53 -1.81
C THR A 130 10.55 -2.90 -2.07
N VAL A 131 9.82 -3.96 -1.70
CA VAL A 131 10.23 -5.34 -1.90
C VAL A 131 9.31 -6.02 -2.89
N LEU A 132 9.89 -6.67 -3.91
CA LEU A 132 9.13 -7.37 -4.93
C LEU A 132 9.03 -8.86 -4.64
N VAL A 133 7.79 -9.37 -4.60
CA VAL A 133 7.49 -10.80 -4.45
C VAL A 133 7.25 -11.47 -5.79
N LYS A 134 6.40 -10.87 -6.64
CA LYS A 134 6.02 -11.45 -7.93
C LYS A 134 5.75 -10.36 -8.96
N GLY A 135 6.21 -10.55 -10.18
CA GLY A 135 5.94 -9.63 -11.29
C GLY A 135 7.13 -8.71 -11.60
N ARG A 136 6.85 -7.44 -11.84
CA ARG A 136 7.84 -6.39 -12.13
C ARG A 136 7.42 -5.08 -11.49
N VAL A 137 8.38 -4.36 -10.97
CA VAL A 137 8.20 -3.02 -10.39
C VAL A 137 9.14 -2.05 -11.06
N GLY A 138 8.60 -0.92 -11.50
CA GLY A 138 9.37 0.26 -11.86
C GLY A 138 9.27 1.29 -10.73
N LEU A 139 10.41 1.86 -10.34
CA LEU A 139 10.50 2.89 -9.31
C LEU A 139 11.06 4.17 -9.91
N GLN A 140 10.45 5.29 -9.56
CA GLN A 140 10.89 6.61 -9.96
C GLN A 140 10.98 7.49 -8.73
N MET A 141 12.08 8.22 -8.57
CA MET A 141 12.23 9.23 -7.52
C MET A 141 11.58 10.53 -7.96
N GLU A 142 11.00 11.27 -7.03
CA GLU A 142 10.45 12.59 -7.28
C GLU A 142 11.53 13.52 -7.89
N GLY A 143 11.16 14.24 -8.97
CA GLY A 143 12.07 15.15 -9.68
C GLY A 143 13.13 14.46 -10.53
N ASN A 144 13.11 13.13 -10.67
CA ASN A 144 14.04 12.38 -11.52
C ASN A 144 13.28 11.63 -12.62
N THR A 145 13.82 11.60 -13.83
CA THR A 145 13.23 10.88 -14.98
C THR A 145 13.74 9.44 -15.10
N GLN A 146 14.79 9.09 -14.36
CA GLN A 146 15.33 7.73 -14.34
C GLN A 146 14.34 6.78 -13.66
N GLU A 147 14.10 5.62 -14.25
CA GLU A 147 13.33 4.52 -13.67
C GLU A 147 14.27 3.37 -13.27
N TRP A 148 14.12 2.90 -12.04
CA TRP A 148 14.78 1.68 -11.54
C TRP A 148 13.81 0.53 -11.65
N GLN A 149 14.28 -0.61 -12.12
CA GLN A 149 13.48 -1.83 -12.18
C GLN A 149 14.01 -2.85 -11.19
N ILE A 150 13.12 -3.48 -10.44
CA ILE A 150 13.45 -4.60 -9.56
C ILE A 150 12.76 -5.88 -9.99
N LYS A 151 13.42 -7.01 -9.66
CA LYS A 151 12.98 -8.38 -9.91
C LYS A 151 12.49 -9.02 -8.61
N PRO A 152 11.76 -10.16 -8.69
CA PRO A 152 11.40 -10.91 -7.50
C PRO A 152 12.61 -11.22 -6.59
N ASN A 153 12.40 -11.11 -5.27
CA ASN A 153 13.41 -11.20 -4.21
C ASN A 153 14.41 -10.02 -4.18
N GLU A 154 14.11 -8.91 -4.84
CA GLU A 154 14.89 -7.69 -4.70
C GLU A 154 14.15 -6.65 -3.86
N LEU A 155 14.94 -5.89 -3.12
CA LEU A 155 14.55 -4.71 -2.35
C LEU A 155 15.18 -3.49 -3.02
N ALA A 156 14.36 -2.50 -3.33
CA ALA A 156 14.81 -1.14 -3.63
C ALA A 156 14.70 -0.29 -2.37
N ARG A 157 15.77 0.37 -1.98
CA ARG A 157 15.85 1.29 -0.85
C ARG A 157 16.21 2.68 -1.34
N TYR A 158 15.30 3.61 -1.14
CA TYR A 158 15.51 5.03 -1.39
C TYR A 158 16.05 5.71 -0.12
N ASP A 159 17.22 6.33 -0.20
CA ASP A 159 17.79 7.17 0.84
C ASP A 159 17.26 8.60 0.69
N ARG A 160 16.45 9.04 1.67
CA ARG A 160 15.80 10.36 1.66
C ARG A 160 16.79 11.52 1.76
N LYS A 161 17.91 11.31 2.47
CA LYS A 161 18.94 12.34 2.69
C LYS A 161 19.82 12.53 1.45
N ASN A 162 20.31 11.40 0.92
CA ASN A 162 21.23 11.40 -0.21
C ASN A 162 20.53 11.43 -1.57
N LYS A 163 19.20 11.20 -1.59
CA LYS A 163 18.36 11.08 -2.79
C LYS A 163 18.91 10.04 -3.77
N THR A 164 19.29 8.88 -3.25
CA THR A 164 19.85 7.77 -4.02
C THR A 164 18.98 6.52 -3.86
N MET A 165 18.99 5.67 -4.91
CA MET A 165 18.30 4.38 -4.90
C MET A 165 19.34 3.27 -4.91
N GLU A 166 19.24 2.34 -3.97
CA GLU A 166 19.99 1.09 -3.91
C GLU A 166 19.08 -0.08 -4.19
N VAL A 167 19.52 -1.03 -4.99
CA VAL A 167 18.80 -2.30 -5.23
C VAL A 167 19.67 -3.45 -4.79
N LYS A 168 19.09 -4.36 -4.00
CA LYS A 168 19.79 -5.56 -3.51
C LYS A 168 18.85 -6.75 -3.40
N GLU A 169 19.40 -7.95 -3.51
CA GLU A 169 18.68 -9.20 -3.24
C GLU A 169 18.44 -9.39 -1.74
N VAL A 170 17.25 -9.85 -1.36
CA VAL A 170 16.86 -10.06 0.04
C VAL A 170 16.03 -11.34 0.21
N ASP A 171 16.00 -11.85 1.45
CA ASP A 171 14.96 -12.77 1.89
C ASP A 171 13.67 -11.98 2.07
N ILE A 172 12.62 -12.32 1.32
CA ILE A 172 11.35 -11.59 1.33
C ILE A 172 10.48 -11.88 2.56
N LEU A 173 10.70 -12.99 3.27
CA LEU A 173 9.84 -13.41 4.36
C LEU A 173 9.65 -12.33 5.43
N PRO A 174 10.69 -11.63 5.93
CA PRO A 174 10.51 -10.57 6.92
C PRO A 174 9.62 -9.40 6.47
N TYR A 175 9.45 -9.21 5.15
CA TYR A 175 8.68 -8.10 4.58
C TYR A 175 7.23 -8.45 4.24
N VAL A 176 6.86 -9.74 4.33
CA VAL A 176 5.53 -10.18 3.85
C VAL A 176 4.73 -10.99 4.86
N THR A 177 5.36 -11.57 5.87
CA THR A 177 4.69 -12.46 6.84
C THR A 177 3.79 -11.71 7.81
N TRP A 178 4.02 -10.41 8.01
CA TRP A 178 3.19 -9.58 8.89
C TRP A 178 1.70 -9.60 8.46
N LYS A 179 1.39 -9.61 7.17
CA LYS A 179 0.01 -9.67 6.65
C LYS A 179 -0.74 -10.97 7.00
N GLU A 180 -0.04 -11.96 7.55
CA GLU A 180 -0.55 -13.24 8.05
C GLU A 180 -0.49 -13.31 9.58
N GLY A 181 -0.23 -12.16 10.24
CA GLY A 181 -0.09 -12.05 11.69
C GLY A 181 1.23 -12.61 12.23
N HIS A 182 2.25 -12.81 11.38
CA HIS A 182 3.55 -13.33 11.78
C HIS A 182 4.65 -12.29 11.61
N PHE A 183 5.30 -11.92 12.70
CA PHE A 183 6.48 -11.04 12.68
C PHE A 183 7.76 -11.88 12.69
N LEU A 184 8.57 -11.73 11.66
CA LEU A 184 9.85 -12.41 11.54
C LEU A 184 11.00 -11.42 11.68
N PHE A 185 11.69 -11.46 12.81
CA PHE A 185 12.85 -10.62 13.09
C PHE A 185 14.15 -11.39 12.82
N LYS A 186 14.97 -10.92 11.88
CA LYS A 186 16.23 -11.54 11.51
C LYS A 186 17.37 -10.54 11.74
N ASN A 187 18.23 -10.82 12.71
CA ASN A 187 19.40 -9.98 13.05
C ASN A 187 19.05 -8.50 13.36
N GLN A 188 17.90 -8.26 13.96
CA GLN A 188 17.51 -6.92 14.41
C GLN A 188 17.85 -6.74 15.89
N SER A 189 18.18 -5.50 16.27
CA SER A 189 18.36 -5.16 17.69
C SER A 189 17.03 -5.23 18.43
N LEU A 190 17.07 -5.55 19.73
CA LEU A 190 15.86 -5.60 20.56
C LEU A 190 15.13 -4.24 20.58
N GLU A 191 15.87 -3.13 20.57
CA GLU A 191 15.34 -1.78 20.48
C GLU A 191 14.47 -1.61 19.23
N LYS A 192 14.99 -1.99 18.06
CA LYS A 192 14.25 -1.93 16.78
C LYS A 192 13.02 -2.85 16.76
N ILE A 193 13.11 -4.02 17.40
CA ILE A 193 11.96 -4.93 17.55
C ILE A 193 10.88 -4.28 18.40
N MET A 194 11.26 -3.65 19.52
CA MET A 194 10.32 -2.95 20.40
C MET A 194 9.65 -1.77 19.71
N ASP A 195 10.38 -1.00 18.88
CA ASP A 195 9.84 0.11 18.10
C ASP A 195 8.81 -0.34 17.05
N ILE A 196 8.99 -1.53 16.48
CA ILE A 196 8.04 -2.11 15.51
C ILE A 196 6.77 -2.63 16.19
N MET A 197 6.88 -3.11 17.44
CA MET A 197 5.78 -3.73 18.17
C MET A 197 5.03 -2.76 19.11
N ALA A 198 5.49 -1.54 19.27
CA ALA A 198 4.88 -0.51 20.12
C ALA A 198 3.84 0.31 19.39
#